data_ee09c062db49149d31b73bfee517f80e
#
_entry.id   ee09c062db49149d31b73bfee517f80e
#
_cell.length_a   1.000
_cell.length_b   1.000
_cell.length_c   1.000
_cell.angle_alpha   90.00
_cell.angle_beta   90.00
_cell.angle_gamma   90.00
#
_symmetry.space_group_name_H-M   'P 1'
#
loop_
_entity.id
_entity.type
_entity.pdbx_description
1 polymer ?
#
loop_
_entity_poly.entity_id
_entity_poly.type
_entity_poly.pdbx_seq_one_letter_code
_entity_poly.pdbx_strand_id
1 'polypeptide(L)'
;MLELTGLAGGYGQAAVVRPTDLTVRGGEITALIGRNGAGKTTLLRTVFGLADRHAGAVALDGRTLPPGRPELLARAGATLMPEDRGVFPALSVAENLRLARRRDVVPAVDPYTVFPLLTDRARQQAGTLSGGQKQQLGIARAMLAGRTLIAVDELTQGLQPSVVADVLEALGAIAAAGVAVLLVDQHAGALLDHSRHVVVMEAGRVALDAPNEPGLRDRLDDILAVR
;
A
#
# COMPACT_ATOMS: atom_id res chain seq x y z
N MET A 1 5.67 12.55 1.87
CA MET A 1 4.58 12.85 0.91
C MET A 1 4.96 12.26 -0.45
N LEU A 2 4.06 11.49 -1.08
CA LEU A 2 4.19 11.02 -2.47
C LEU A 2 3.36 11.92 -3.38
N GLU A 3 3.94 12.34 -4.51
CA GLU A 3 3.26 13.18 -5.51
C GLU A 3 3.43 12.54 -6.89
N LEU A 4 2.32 12.39 -7.58
CA LEU A 4 2.25 11.94 -8.97
C LEU A 4 1.76 13.11 -9.82
N THR A 5 2.44 13.41 -10.91
CA THR A 5 2.07 14.49 -11.83
C THR A 5 1.97 13.93 -13.24
N GLY A 6 0.76 13.86 -13.79
CA GLY A 6 0.47 13.33 -15.11
C GLY A 6 0.98 11.91 -15.33
N LEU A 7 1.07 11.08 -14.25
CA LEU A 7 1.65 9.73 -14.32
C LEU A 7 0.81 8.83 -15.21
N ALA A 8 1.43 8.31 -16.26
CA ALA A 8 0.86 7.26 -17.10
C ALA A 8 1.81 6.07 -17.17
N GLY A 9 1.27 4.85 -17.23
CA GLY A 9 2.10 3.66 -17.26
C GLY A 9 1.34 2.38 -17.60
N GLY A 10 2.10 1.30 -17.69
CA GLY A 10 1.57 0.00 -18.08
C GLY A 10 2.65 -1.02 -18.34
N TYR A 11 2.47 -1.84 -19.35
CA TYR A 11 3.39 -2.93 -19.70
C TYR A 11 3.71 -2.90 -21.21
N GLY A 12 4.99 -2.73 -21.56
CA GLY A 12 5.41 -2.51 -22.93
C GLY A 12 4.70 -1.33 -23.56
N GLN A 13 3.96 -1.51 -24.65
CA GLN A 13 3.18 -0.46 -25.30
C GLN A 13 1.75 -0.30 -24.75
N ALA A 14 1.31 -1.20 -23.88
CA ALA A 14 -0.04 -1.18 -23.34
C ALA A 14 -0.14 -0.18 -22.17
N ALA A 15 -0.80 0.96 -22.38
CA ALA A 15 -1.10 1.94 -21.35
C ALA A 15 -2.33 1.48 -20.55
N VAL A 16 -2.11 1.09 -19.30
CA VAL A 16 -3.17 0.71 -18.35
C VAL A 16 -3.59 1.91 -17.49
N VAL A 17 -2.61 2.68 -17.02
CA VAL A 17 -2.83 3.90 -16.25
C VAL A 17 -2.70 5.09 -17.20
N ARG A 18 -3.76 5.89 -17.27
CA ARG A 18 -3.82 7.13 -18.04
C ARG A 18 -3.25 8.28 -17.21
N PRO A 19 -2.92 9.44 -17.82
CA PRO A 19 -2.36 10.55 -17.08
C PRO A 19 -3.16 10.86 -15.82
N THR A 20 -2.48 10.74 -14.69
CA THR A 20 -3.09 10.77 -13.35
C THR A 20 -2.24 11.65 -12.44
N ASP A 21 -2.89 12.57 -11.76
CA ASP A 21 -2.35 13.31 -10.63
C ASP A 21 -2.85 12.68 -9.35
N LEU A 22 -1.99 12.56 -8.34
CA LEU A 22 -2.33 12.01 -7.04
C LEU A 22 -1.34 12.51 -5.99
N THR A 23 -1.85 12.85 -4.81
CA THR A 23 -1.01 13.17 -3.65
C THR A 23 -1.35 12.27 -2.48
N VAL A 24 -0.34 11.57 -1.93
CA VAL A 24 -0.46 10.81 -0.67
C VAL A 24 0.35 11.55 0.39
N ARG A 25 -0.35 12.12 1.37
CA ARG A 25 0.27 12.97 2.39
C ARG A 25 0.85 12.15 3.52
N GLY A 26 1.93 12.64 4.12
CA GLY A 26 2.43 12.12 5.39
C GLY A 26 1.45 12.42 6.53
N GLY A 27 1.37 11.53 7.49
CA GLY A 27 0.50 11.71 8.63
C GLY A 27 -0.94 11.21 8.45
N GLU A 28 -1.26 10.66 7.30
CA GLU A 28 -2.61 10.17 7.01
C GLU A 28 -2.63 8.88 6.19
N ILE A 29 -3.76 8.19 6.24
CA ILE A 29 -4.07 7.07 5.36
C ILE A 29 -4.87 7.61 4.17
N THR A 30 -4.40 7.31 2.96
CA THR A 30 -5.14 7.48 1.70
C THR A 30 -5.62 6.11 1.23
N ALA A 31 -6.94 5.98 0.99
CA ALA A 31 -7.52 4.79 0.37
C ALA A 31 -7.61 4.97 -1.15
N LEU A 32 -7.02 4.05 -1.90
CA LEU A 32 -7.19 3.95 -3.35
C LEU A 32 -8.12 2.78 -3.66
N ILE A 33 -9.33 3.10 -4.06
CA ILE A 33 -10.43 2.17 -4.24
C ILE A 33 -10.78 2.04 -5.73
N GLY A 34 -11.30 0.91 -6.13
CA GLY A 34 -11.80 0.68 -7.49
C GLY A 34 -12.00 -0.79 -7.79
N ARG A 35 -12.77 -1.09 -8.82
CA ARG A 35 -13.06 -2.46 -9.23
C ARG A 35 -11.79 -3.19 -9.70
N ASN A 36 -11.89 -4.51 -9.81
CA ASN A 36 -10.82 -5.31 -10.43
C ASN A 36 -10.62 -4.85 -11.88
N GLY A 37 -9.36 -4.73 -12.30
CA GLY A 37 -9.01 -4.20 -13.62
C GLY A 37 -9.05 -2.67 -13.75
N ALA A 38 -9.39 -1.92 -12.70
CA ALA A 38 -9.38 -0.44 -12.73
C ALA A 38 -7.99 0.19 -12.91
N GLY A 39 -6.92 -0.59 -12.73
CA GLY A 39 -5.54 -0.12 -12.91
C GLY A 39 -4.78 0.18 -11.61
N LYS A 40 -5.36 -0.08 -10.44
CA LYS A 40 -4.78 0.22 -9.12
C LYS A 40 -3.40 -0.40 -8.90
N THR A 41 -3.29 -1.73 -9.06
CA THR A 41 -2.01 -2.46 -8.94
C THR A 41 -1.00 -1.97 -9.98
N THR A 42 -1.45 -1.65 -11.19
CA THR A 42 -0.56 -1.11 -12.24
C THR A 42 -0.08 0.30 -11.87
N LEU A 43 -0.93 1.14 -11.29
CA LEU A 43 -0.52 2.46 -10.76
C LEU A 43 0.58 2.27 -9.70
N LEU A 44 0.37 1.42 -8.70
CA LEU A 44 1.38 1.12 -7.70
C LEU A 44 2.69 0.61 -8.32
N ARG A 45 2.60 -0.36 -9.22
CA ARG A 45 3.79 -0.91 -9.89
C ARG A 45 4.52 0.15 -10.70
N THR A 46 3.81 1.06 -11.38
CA THR A 46 4.42 2.18 -12.11
C THR A 46 5.13 3.16 -11.16
N VAL A 47 4.49 3.50 -10.04
CA VAL A 47 5.08 4.34 -8.99
C VAL A 47 6.37 3.73 -8.48
N PHE A 48 6.35 2.43 -8.15
CA PHE A 48 7.50 1.71 -7.59
C PHE A 48 8.53 1.26 -8.63
N GLY A 49 8.38 1.63 -9.91
CA GLY A 49 9.31 1.28 -10.98
C GLY A 49 9.31 -0.20 -11.35
N LEU A 50 8.21 -0.91 -11.08
CA LEU A 50 7.96 -2.32 -11.38
C LEU A 50 7.10 -2.52 -12.64
N ALA A 51 6.59 -1.43 -13.19
CA ALA A 51 5.93 -1.35 -14.50
C ALA A 51 6.46 -0.12 -15.25
N ASP A 52 6.23 -0.07 -16.56
CA ASP A 52 6.76 0.97 -17.40
C ASP A 52 6.06 2.31 -17.15
N ARG A 53 6.83 3.37 -16.90
CA ARG A 53 6.34 4.74 -16.86
C ARG A 53 6.37 5.29 -18.27
N HIS A 54 5.21 5.57 -18.86
CA HIS A 54 5.08 6.11 -20.22
C HIS A 54 5.12 7.64 -20.24
N ALA A 55 4.62 8.30 -19.18
CA ALA A 55 4.65 9.76 -19.04
C ALA A 55 4.57 10.16 -17.56
N GLY A 56 4.77 11.46 -17.31
CA GLY A 56 4.61 12.07 -16.01
C GLY A 56 5.78 11.86 -15.07
N ALA A 57 5.58 12.28 -13.82
CA ALA A 57 6.60 12.25 -12.79
C ALA A 57 6.09 11.62 -11.49
N VAL A 58 7.02 11.05 -10.73
CA VAL A 58 6.84 10.58 -9.36
C VAL A 58 7.82 11.33 -8.48
N ALA A 59 7.35 11.98 -7.44
CA ALA A 59 8.20 12.61 -6.44
C ALA A 59 7.88 12.04 -5.04
N LEU A 60 8.92 11.86 -4.22
CA LEU A 60 8.79 11.50 -2.82
C LEU A 60 9.55 12.53 -1.98
N ASP A 61 8.82 13.17 -1.05
CA ASP A 61 9.32 14.29 -0.24
C ASP A 61 9.98 15.39 -1.07
N GLY A 62 9.31 15.81 -2.16
CA GLY A 62 9.78 16.84 -3.10
C GLY A 62 10.92 16.41 -4.01
N ARG A 63 11.42 15.18 -3.89
CA ARG A 63 12.47 14.65 -4.75
C ARG A 63 11.90 13.83 -5.89
N THR A 64 12.04 14.31 -7.12
CA THR A 64 11.64 13.56 -8.33
C THR A 64 12.51 12.31 -8.51
N LEU A 65 11.87 11.20 -8.82
CA LEU A 65 12.49 9.89 -8.99
C LEU A 65 12.45 9.47 -10.47
N PRO A 66 13.57 9.01 -11.02
CA PRO A 66 13.61 8.50 -12.39
C PRO A 66 12.79 7.20 -12.52
N PRO A 67 12.27 6.92 -13.74
CA PRO A 67 11.55 5.67 -13.99
C PRO A 67 12.47 4.43 -13.88
N GLY A 68 11.88 3.27 -13.57
CA GLY A 68 12.59 1.99 -13.57
C GLY A 68 13.71 1.85 -12.53
N ARG A 69 13.65 2.64 -11.44
CA ARG A 69 14.68 2.65 -10.38
C ARG A 69 14.05 2.39 -9.00
N PRO A 70 13.47 1.18 -8.76
CA PRO A 70 12.79 0.85 -7.51
C PRO A 70 13.70 0.98 -6.27
N GLU A 71 15.00 0.77 -6.43
CA GLU A 71 15.97 0.91 -5.36
C GLU A 71 16.09 2.36 -4.82
N LEU A 72 15.75 3.37 -5.63
CA LEU A 72 15.76 4.77 -5.18
C LEU A 72 14.57 5.06 -4.28
N LEU A 73 13.38 4.52 -4.59
CA LEU A 73 12.21 4.60 -3.70
C LEU A 73 12.49 3.89 -2.38
N ALA A 74 13.03 2.68 -2.44
CA ALA A 74 13.39 1.93 -1.25
C ALA A 74 14.40 2.70 -0.38
N ARG A 75 15.45 3.30 -0.97
CA ARG A 75 16.41 4.15 -0.26
C ARG A 75 15.78 5.40 0.33
N ALA A 76 14.79 5.98 -0.34
CA ALA A 76 14.03 7.12 0.18
C ALA A 76 13.06 6.74 1.30
N GLY A 77 12.92 5.44 1.62
CA GLY A 77 12.09 4.96 2.72
C GLY A 77 10.68 4.58 2.32
N ALA A 78 10.40 4.42 1.01
CA ALA A 78 9.16 3.85 0.55
C ALA A 78 9.21 2.32 0.52
N THR A 79 8.10 1.68 0.85
CA THR A 79 7.91 0.23 0.74
C THR A 79 6.57 -0.09 0.12
N LEU A 80 6.54 -1.18 -0.63
CA LEU A 80 5.33 -1.76 -1.20
C LEU A 80 5.17 -3.18 -0.64
N MET A 81 4.01 -3.45 -0.08
CA MET A 81 3.51 -4.81 0.11
C MET A 81 2.64 -5.16 -1.10
N PRO A 82 3.11 -6.04 -1.99
CA PRO A 82 2.35 -6.45 -3.17
C PRO A 82 1.25 -7.46 -2.82
N GLU A 83 0.36 -7.72 -3.76
CA GLU A 83 -0.75 -8.68 -3.66
C GLU A 83 -0.29 -10.10 -3.22
N ASP A 84 0.89 -10.55 -3.67
CA ASP A 84 1.50 -11.82 -3.25
C ASP A 84 2.14 -11.76 -1.84
N ARG A 85 1.95 -10.63 -1.13
CA ARG A 85 2.44 -10.34 0.22
C ARG A 85 3.95 -10.19 0.35
N GLY A 86 4.73 -10.42 -0.71
CA GLY A 86 6.18 -10.31 -0.72
C GLY A 86 6.91 -11.20 0.30
N VAL A 87 6.29 -12.31 0.70
CA VAL A 87 6.82 -13.24 1.70
C VAL A 87 7.73 -14.27 1.03
N PHE A 88 8.89 -14.54 1.60
CA PHE A 88 9.79 -15.61 1.16
C PHE A 88 9.40 -16.94 1.81
N PRO A 89 8.73 -17.85 1.09
CA PRO A 89 8.11 -19.04 1.70
C PRO A 89 9.12 -20.05 2.26
N ALA A 90 10.32 -20.10 1.69
CA ALA A 90 11.39 -21.02 2.13
C ALA A 90 12.11 -20.54 3.40
N LEU A 91 11.96 -19.26 3.77
CA LEU A 91 12.56 -18.70 4.96
C LEU A 91 11.61 -18.79 6.15
N SER A 92 12.15 -18.82 7.36
CA SER A 92 11.38 -18.69 8.59
C SER A 92 10.75 -17.30 8.72
N VAL A 93 9.76 -17.15 9.60
CA VAL A 93 9.16 -15.86 9.96
C VAL A 93 10.24 -14.87 10.41
N ALA A 94 11.12 -15.28 11.34
CA ALA A 94 12.19 -14.42 11.83
C ALA A 94 13.16 -13.98 10.72
N GLU A 95 13.51 -14.86 9.78
CA GLU A 95 14.38 -14.52 8.66
C GLU A 95 13.69 -13.55 7.69
N ASN A 96 12.41 -13.74 7.43
CA ASN A 96 11.59 -12.81 6.65
C ASN A 96 11.62 -11.40 7.24
N LEU A 97 11.41 -11.27 8.55
CA LEU A 97 11.42 -9.98 9.26
C LEU A 97 12.84 -9.38 9.29
N ARG A 98 13.86 -10.20 9.52
CA ARG A 98 15.26 -9.74 9.52
C ARG A 98 15.69 -9.17 8.16
N LEU A 99 15.25 -9.78 7.04
CA LEU A 99 15.54 -9.28 5.69
C LEU A 99 14.85 -7.95 5.40
N ALA A 100 13.66 -7.74 5.96
CA ALA A 100 12.91 -6.49 5.77
C ALA A 100 13.48 -5.35 6.63
N ARG A 101 14.09 -5.68 7.77
CA ARG A 101 14.55 -4.71 8.74
C ARG A 101 15.70 -3.87 8.19
N ARG A 102 15.46 -2.58 8.10
CA ARG A 102 16.50 -1.60 7.77
C ARG A 102 17.17 -1.11 9.03
N ARG A 103 18.49 -0.92 8.97
CA ARG A 103 19.27 -0.44 10.13
C ARG A 103 19.00 1.01 10.49
N ASP A 104 18.57 1.80 9.50
CA ASP A 104 18.27 3.23 9.58
C ASP A 104 16.78 3.51 9.85
N VAL A 105 15.98 2.48 10.07
CA VAL A 105 14.54 2.61 10.35
C VAL A 105 14.25 2.12 11.77
N VAL A 106 13.71 3.02 12.59
CA VAL A 106 13.03 2.65 13.84
C VAL A 106 11.54 2.70 13.51
N PRO A 107 10.85 1.56 13.47
CA PRO A 107 9.42 1.56 13.15
C PRO A 107 8.66 2.34 14.23
N ALA A 108 7.72 3.18 13.80
CA ALA A 108 6.88 3.97 14.72
C ALA A 108 6.02 3.08 15.64
N VAL A 109 5.70 1.89 15.16
CA VAL A 109 4.98 0.86 15.92
C VAL A 109 5.76 -0.46 15.77
N ASP A 110 5.98 -1.16 16.88
CA ASP A 110 6.65 -2.45 16.86
C ASP A 110 5.74 -3.52 16.23
N PRO A 111 6.10 -4.12 15.08
CA PRO A 111 5.27 -5.13 14.44
C PRO A 111 5.04 -6.38 15.29
N TYR A 112 5.89 -6.68 16.24
CA TYR A 112 5.69 -7.81 17.17
C TYR A 112 4.60 -7.53 18.21
N THR A 113 4.38 -6.27 18.57
CA THR A 113 3.26 -5.87 19.44
C THR A 113 1.92 -6.00 18.70
N VAL A 114 1.92 -5.61 17.41
CA VAL A 114 0.71 -5.69 16.56
C VAL A 114 0.37 -7.13 16.19
N PHE A 115 1.39 -7.94 15.95
CA PHE A 115 1.24 -9.34 15.51
C PHE A 115 2.00 -10.30 16.43
N PRO A 116 1.53 -10.56 17.67
CA PRO A 116 2.22 -11.43 18.63
C PRO A 116 2.49 -12.83 18.08
N LEU A 117 1.61 -13.34 17.25
CA LEU A 117 1.74 -14.62 16.56
C LEU A 117 3.08 -14.76 15.80
N LEU A 118 3.68 -13.66 15.31
CA LEU A 118 4.94 -13.71 14.59
C LEU A 118 6.11 -14.06 15.52
N THR A 119 6.00 -13.72 16.80
CA THR A 119 6.95 -14.14 17.83
C THR A 119 6.82 -15.64 18.13
N ASP A 120 5.59 -16.12 18.33
CA ASP A 120 5.31 -17.52 18.65
C ASP A 120 5.75 -18.45 17.52
N ARG A 121 5.68 -17.97 16.27
CA ARG A 121 6.01 -18.73 15.06
C ARG A 121 7.35 -18.34 14.44
N ALA A 122 8.21 -17.68 15.18
CA ALA A 122 9.46 -17.12 14.65
C ALA A 122 10.33 -18.12 13.86
N ARG A 123 10.34 -19.39 14.30
CA ARG A 123 11.12 -20.48 13.66
C ARG A 123 10.35 -21.24 12.57
N GLN A 124 9.05 -20.99 12.41
CA GLN A 124 8.23 -21.66 11.41
C GLN A 124 8.54 -21.14 10.01
N GLN A 125 8.59 -22.04 9.02
CA GLN A 125 8.73 -21.64 7.62
C GLN A 125 7.51 -20.85 7.17
N ALA A 126 7.72 -19.68 6.56
CA ALA A 126 6.66 -18.77 6.15
C ALA A 126 5.72 -19.41 5.10
N GLY A 127 6.21 -20.34 4.30
CA GLY A 127 5.39 -21.09 3.33
C GLY A 127 4.26 -21.90 3.98
N THR A 128 4.43 -22.32 5.24
CA THR A 128 3.44 -23.16 5.99
C THR A 128 2.40 -22.33 6.76
N LEU A 129 2.53 -21.01 6.76
CA LEU A 129 1.56 -20.11 7.37
C LEU A 129 0.24 -20.09 6.59
N SER A 130 -0.88 -19.85 7.30
CA SER A 130 -2.16 -19.58 6.65
C SER A 130 -2.14 -18.29 5.83
N GLY A 131 -3.13 -18.08 4.95
CA GLY A 131 -3.23 -16.86 4.14
C GLY A 131 -3.22 -15.57 4.98
N GLY A 132 -4.03 -15.52 6.06
CA GLY A 132 -4.06 -14.38 6.97
C GLY A 132 -2.76 -14.18 7.75
N GLN A 133 -2.08 -15.26 8.15
CA GLN A 133 -0.78 -15.17 8.82
C GLN A 133 0.32 -14.65 7.87
N LYS A 134 0.29 -15.06 6.59
CA LYS A 134 1.18 -14.50 5.55
C LYS A 134 0.91 -13.02 5.33
N GLN A 135 -0.36 -12.59 5.38
CA GLN A 135 -0.73 -11.19 5.28
C GLN A 135 -0.14 -10.36 6.43
N GLN A 136 -0.30 -10.84 7.67
CA GLN A 136 0.31 -10.20 8.85
C GLN A 136 1.83 -10.12 8.74
N LEU A 137 2.48 -11.19 8.26
CA LEU A 137 3.93 -11.18 8.02
C LEU A 137 4.33 -10.17 6.94
N GLY A 138 3.57 -10.06 5.83
CA GLY A 138 3.80 -9.08 4.77
C GLY A 138 3.70 -7.65 5.29
N ILE A 139 2.66 -7.34 6.07
CA ILE A 139 2.47 -6.02 6.69
C ILE A 139 3.60 -5.72 7.68
N ALA A 140 3.94 -6.67 8.56
CA ALA A 140 5.04 -6.52 9.50
C ALA A 140 6.38 -6.22 8.78
N ARG A 141 6.63 -6.86 7.63
CA ARG A 141 7.78 -6.56 6.77
C ARG A 141 7.73 -5.14 6.23
N ALA A 142 6.56 -4.67 5.79
CA ALA A 142 6.38 -3.29 5.32
C ALA A 142 6.64 -2.27 6.45
N MET A 143 6.14 -2.53 7.66
CA MET A 143 6.40 -1.69 8.85
C MET A 143 7.89 -1.57 9.18
N LEU A 144 8.66 -2.65 9.02
CA LEU A 144 10.10 -2.67 9.28
C LEU A 144 10.93 -1.96 8.18
N ALA A 145 10.39 -1.86 6.97
CA ALA A 145 11.10 -1.29 5.82
C ALA A 145 10.71 0.16 5.52
N GLY A 146 9.44 0.54 5.76
CA GLY A 146 8.88 1.84 5.40
C GLY A 146 9.08 2.89 6.49
N ARG A 147 9.54 4.08 6.09
CA ARG A 147 9.67 5.23 6.99
C ARG A 147 9.03 6.50 6.43
N THR A 148 8.87 6.57 5.11
CA THR A 148 8.33 7.74 4.40
C THR A 148 6.98 7.41 3.78
N LEU A 149 6.89 6.23 3.17
CA LEU A 149 5.68 5.72 2.52
C LEU A 149 5.55 4.21 2.74
N ILE A 150 4.37 3.78 3.15
CA ILE A 150 3.96 2.39 3.13
C ILE A 150 2.77 2.27 2.18
N ALA A 151 2.93 1.51 1.10
CA ALA A 151 1.87 1.14 0.18
C ALA A 151 1.51 -0.34 0.38
N VAL A 152 0.22 -0.64 0.46
CA VAL A 152 -0.29 -2.01 0.63
C VAL A 152 -1.31 -2.29 -0.46
N ASP A 153 -1.04 -3.30 -1.27
CA ASP A 153 -1.96 -3.75 -2.31
C ASP A 153 -2.81 -4.91 -1.79
N GLU A 154 -4.14 -4.81 -1.95
CA GLU A 154 -5.14 -5.79 -1.49
C GLU A 154 -5.05 -6.14 0.00
N LEU A 155 -5.16 -5.13 0.86
CA LEU A 155 -5.04 -5.26 2.31
C LEU A 155 -5.99 -6.31 2.90
N THR A 156 -7.27 -6.29 2.49
CA THR A 156 -8.32 -7.08 3.13
C THR A 156 -8.37 -8.54 2.66
N GLN A 157 -7.69 -8.87 1.58
CA GLN A 157 -7.75 -10.19 0.97
C GLN A 157 -7.27 -11.30 1.90
N GLY A 158 -8.18 -12.23 2.22
CA GLY A 158 -7.87 -13.42 3.03
C GLY A 158 -7.68 -13.15 4.52
N LEU A 159 -8.01 -11.96 5.01
CA LEU A 159 -8.04 -11.62 6.43
C LEU A 159 -9.47 -11.75 6.99
N GLN A 160 -9.56 -12.14 8.27
CA GLN A 160 -10.79 -12.01 9.03
C GLN A 160 -11.04 -10.54 9.39
N PRO A 161 -12.30 -10.09 9.51
CA PRO A 161 -12.63 -8.69 9.82
C PRO A 161 -11.93 -8.14 11.07
N SER A 162 -11.79 -8.95 12.14
CA SER A 162 -11.07 -8.54 13.34
C SER A 162 -9.59 -8.25 13.09
N VAL A 163 -8.94 -9.08 12.26
CA VAL A 163 -7.53 -8.87 11.89
C VAL A 163 -7.37 -7.64 10.99
N VAL A 164 -8.34 -7.38 10.11
CA VAL A 164 -8.35 -6.15 9.30
C VAL A 164 -8.40 -4.92 10.20
N ALA A 165 -9.25 -4.93 11.23
CA ALA A 165 -9.35 -3.82 12.18
C ALA A 165 -8.01 -3.58 12.91
N ASP A 166 -7.39 -4.63 13.46
CA ASP A 166 -6.09 -4.54 14.15
C ASP A 166 -4.99 -3.97 13.23
N VAL A 167 -4.98 -4.40 11.97
CA VAL A 167 -4.03 -3.91 10.95
C VAL A 167 -4.26 -2.45 10.64
N LEU A 168 -5.52 -2.04 10.44
CA LEU A 168 -5.85 -0.65 10.12
C LEU A 168 -5.53 0.29 11.29
N GLU A 169 -5.76 -0.15 12.52
CA GLU A 169 -5.37 0.60 13.72
C GLU A 169 -3.84 0.79 13.77
N ALA A 170 -3.07 -0.30 13.53
CA ALA A 170 -1.62 -0.22 13.50
C ALA A 170 -1.09 0.71 12.40
N LEU A 171 -1.66 0.64 11.19
CA LEU A 171 -1.31 1.53 10.08
C LEU A 171 -1.72 2.98 10.38
N GLY A 172 -2.83 3.19 11.09
CA GLY A 172 -3.24 4.49 11.61
C GLY A 172 -2.23 5.10 12.58
N ALA A 173 -1.71 4.30 13.51
CA ALA A 173 -0.66 4.73 14.42
C ALA A 173 0.67 5.06 13.70
N ILE A 174 1.01 4.30 12.68
CA ILE A 174 2.18 4.57 11.82
C ILE A 174 1.96 5.87 11.03
N ALA A 175 0.78 6.08 10.48
CA ALA A 175 0.44 7.33 9.80
C ALA A 175 0.55 8.52 10.78
N ALA A 176 -0.02 8.41 11.99
CA ALA A 176 0.06 9.46 13.01
C ALA A 176 1.50 9.83 13.40
N ALA A 177 2.46 8.92 13.21
CA ALA A 177 3.89 9.18 13.38
C ALA A 177 4.53 9.90 12.17
N GLY A 178 3.75 10.33 11.17
CA GLY A 178 4.19 11.12 10.02
C GLY A 178 4.44 10.33 8.73
N VAL A 179 4.29 9.00 8.75
CA VAL A 179 4.45 8.17 7.54
C VAL A 179 3.23 8.34 6.63
N ALA A 180 3.46 8.43 5.32
CA ALA A 180 2.38 8.35 4.34
C ALA A 180 1.93 6.89 4.18
N VAL A 181 0.63 6.63 4.24
CA VAL A 181 0.08 5.28 4.07
C VAL A 181 -0.90 5.27 2.89
N LEU A 182 -0.64 4.43 1.90
CA LEU A 182 -1.50 4.22 0.74
C LEU A 182 -2.05 2.80 0.78
N LEU A 183 -3.35 2.68 1.03
CA LEU A 183 -4.05 1.39 1.04
C LEU A 183 -4.83 1.22 -0.25
N VAL A 184 -4.60 0.13 -0.93
CA VAL A 184 -5.25 -0.20 -2.19
C VAL A 184 -6.13 -1.42 -2.00
N ASP A 185 -7.41 -1.28 -2.32
CA ASP A 185 -8.37 -2.39 -2.22
C ASP A 185 -9.54 -2.20 -3.18
N GLN A 186 -10.32 -3.25 -3.39
CA GLN A 186 -11.61 -3.15 -4.08
C GLN A 186 -12.77 -2.87 -3.12
N HIS A 187 -12.61 -3.20 -1.82
CA HIS A 187 -13.62 -3.06 -0.80
C HIS A 187 -13.42 -1.77 0.00
N ALA A 188 -14.30 -0.81 -0.19
CA ALA A 188 -14.22 0.48 0.47
C ALA A 188 -14.45 0.41 1.99
N GLY A 189 -15.40 -0.41 2.43
CA GLY A 189 -15.94 -0.51 3.79
C GLY A 189 -14.99 -0.13 4.92
N ALA A 190 -14.17 -1.09 5.37
CA ALA A 190 -13.27 -0.88 6.49
C ALA A 190 -12.18 0.19 6.25
N LEU A 191 -11.75 0.38 4.98
CA LEU A 191 -10.73 1.37 4.67
C LEU A 191 -11.24 2.79 4.90
N LEU A 192 -12.51 3.07 4.61
CA LEU A 192 -13.11 4.40 4.78
C LEU A 192 -13.11 4.83 6.26
N ASP A 193 -13.31 3.89 7.19
CA ASP A 193 -13.35 4.22 8.61
C ASP A 193 -11.99 4.72 9.15
N HIS A 194 -10.89 4.40 8.45
CA HIS A 194 -9.53 4.72 8.87
C HIS A 194 -8.81 5.71 7.94
N SER A 195 -9.38 6.01 6.76
CA SER A 195 -8.75 6.88 5.77
C SER A 195 -9.20 8.33 5.92
N ARG A 196 -8.27 9.28 5.77
CA ARG A 196 -8.56 10.71 5.69
C ARG A 196 -8.78 11.20 4.27
N HIS A 197 -8.29 10.46 3.30
CA HIS A 197 -8.39 10.80 1.90
C HIS A 197 -8.78 9.57 1.08
N VAL A 198 -9.62 9.75 0.07
CA VAL A 198 -10.15 8.68 -0.76
C VAL A 198 -9.98 9.02 -2.22
N VAL A 199 -9.40 8.07 -2.94
CA VAL A 199 -9.20 8.13 -4.38
C VAL A 199 -9.93 6.94 -5.01
N VAL A 200 -10.72 7.17 -6.04
CA VAL A 200 -11.38 6.11 -6.80
C VAL A 200 -10.77 6.02 -8.18
N MET A 201 -10.35 4.82 -8.56
CA MET A 201 -9.91 4.53 -9.91
C MET A 201 -10.96 3.76 -10.71
N GLU A 202 -11.13 4.18 -11.95
CA GLU A 202 -11.97 3.50 -12.94
C GLU A 202 -11.29 3.55 -14.32
N ALA A 203 -11.23 2.42 -15.01
CA ALA A 203 -10.68 2.31 -16.38
C ALA A 203 -9.34 3.04 -16.58
N GLY A 204 -8.43 2.92 -15.60
CA GLY A 204 -7.08 3.50 -15.63
C GLY A 204 -7.02 4.99 -15.32
N ARG A 205 -8.09 5.61 -14.81
CA ARG A 205 -8.17 7.04 -14.44
C ARG A 205 -8.61 7.21 -13.00
N VAL A 206 -8.25 8.33 -12.41
CA VAL A 206 -8.87 8.80 -11.17
C VAL A 206 -10.25 9.37 -11.52
N ALA A 207 -11.29 8.75 -10.98
CA ALA A 207 -12.68 9.18 -11.12
C ALA A 207 -13.10 10.10 -9.97
N LEU A 208 -12.49 9.93 -8.79
CA LEU A 208 -12.70 10.76 -7.61
C LEU A 208 -11.39 10.90 -6.85
N ASP A 209 -11.10 12.08 -6.36
CA ASP A 209 -10.01 12.41 -5.46
C ASP A 209 -10.54 13.43 -4.45
N ALA A 210 -10.80 13.00 -3.21
CA ALA A 210 -11.50 13.81 -2.22
C ALA A 210 -11.11 13.48 -0.78
N PRO A 211 -11.20 14.46 0.15
CA PRO A 211 -11.18 14.19 1.58
C PRO A 211 -12.33 13.25 1.96
N ASN A 212 -12.11 12.41 2.96
CA ASN A 212 -13.14 11.52 3.49
C ASN A 212 -14.04 12.29 4.47
N GLU A 213 -15.06 12.92 3.93
CA GLU A 213 -16.04 13.74 4.67
C GLU A 213 -17.41 13.06 4.71
N PRO A 214 -18.29 13.45 5.64
CA PRO A 214 -19.66 12.97 5.67
C PRO A 214 -20.36 13.12 4.31
N GLY A 215 -21.04 12.07 3.85
CA GLY A 215 -21.71 12.01 2.54
C GLY A 215 -20.84 11.49 1.39
N LEU A 216 -19.52 11.27 1.63
CA LEU A 216 -18.67 10.66 0.60
C LEU A 216 -19.10 9.23 0.29
N ARG A 217 -19.60 8.48 1.27
CA ARG A 217 -20.04 7.09 1.09
C ARG A 217 -21.15 6.96 0.04
N ASP A 218 -22.15 7.82 0.11
CA ASP A 218 -23.27 7.82 -0.85
C ASP A 218 -22.76 8.05 -2.28
N ARG A 219 -21.81 8.97 -2.44
CA ARG A 219 -21.16 9.25 -3.74
C ARG A 219 -20.31 8.07 -4.24
N LEU A 220 -19.67 7.34 -3.33
CA LEU A 220 -18.88 6.15 -3.67
C LEU A 220 -19.77 5.01 -4.14
N ASP A 221 -20.91 4.81 -3.48
CA ASP A 221 -21.88 3.79 -3.87
C ASP A 221 -22.38 4.05 -5.30
N ASP A 222 -22.66 5.31 -5.64
CA ASP A 222 -23.04 5.70 -7.00
C ASP A 222 -21.92 5.40 -8.02
N ILE A 223 -20.66 5.76 -7.72
CA ILE A 223 -19.53 5.56 -8.62
C ILE A 223 -19.19 4.07 -8.78
N LEU A 224 -19.23 3.30 -7.68
CA LEU A 224 -18.86 1.88 -7.67
C LEU A 224 -20.01 0.98 -8.15
N ALA A 225 -21.26 1.42 -8.04
CA ALA A 225 -22.46 0.68 -8.49
C ALA A 225 -22.70 0.78 -9.99
N VAL A 226 -22.19 1.78 -10.68
CA VAL A 226 -22.38 1.97 -12.12
C VAL A 226 -21.65 0.87 -12.90
N ARG A 227 -22.39 -0.25 -13.12
CA ARG A 227 -22.28 -1.39 -14.08
C ARG A 227 -20.95 -2.11 -14.19
#